data_34f2e111fcb8b2b71939d4d0b2df4167
#
_entry.id   34f2e111fcb8b2b71939d4d0b2df4167
#
_cell.length_a   1.000
_cell.length_b   1.000
_cell.length_c   1.000
_cell.angle_alpha   90.00
_cell.angle_beta   90.00
_cell.angle_gamma   90.00
#
_symmetry.space_group_name_H-M   'P 1'
#
loop_
_entity.id
_entity.type
_entity.pdbx_description
1 polymer ?
#
loop_
_entity_poly.entity_id
_entity_poly.type
_entity_poly.pdbx_seq_one_letter_code
_entity_poly.pdbx_strand_id
1 'polypeptide(L)'
;MTSLEWSLLGLGALCAGLSFFLSGLETGLVELSRLRLRRMAREGNARAARLLEHLDQPEDTLWTILVGNTMANVILGLVVLYGLACWIDVKGYNELLRPTQTAAVFWLAFLAGCLLFYTVCELLPKMVFRKYATRLCVVLSGIFNWVELLLSPLVELLKSCLLYTSDAADELTS
;
A
#
# COMPACT_ATOMS: atom_id res chain seq x y z
N MET A 1 -20.32 -2.99 -20.38
CA MET A 1 -19.20 -3.35 -19.49
C MET A 1 -19.18 -4.86 -19.36
N THR A 2 -18.09 -5.48 -19.68
CA THR A 2 -17.89 -6.92 -19.59
C THR A 2 -17.65 -7.35 -18.13
N SER A 3 -17.82 -8.64 -17.82
CA SER A 3 -17.52 -9.17 -16.47
C SER A 3 -16.07 -8.90 -16.06
N LEU A 4 -15.16 -8.84 -17.02
CA LEU A 4 -13.75 -8.51 -16.81
C LEU A 4 -13.56 -7.07 -16.32
N GLU A 5 -14.28 -6.10 -16.88
CA GLU A 5 -14.18 -4.69 -16.46
C GLU A 5 -14.65 -4.49 -15.01
N TRP A 6 -15.71 -5.17 -14.62
CA TRP A 6 -16.18 -5.15 -13.22
C TRP A 6 -15.17 -5.77 -12.26
N SER A 7 -14.52 -6.87 -12.66
CA SER A 7 -13.49 -7.50 -11.83
C SER A 7 -12.24 -6.63 -11.69
N LEU A 8 -11.82 -5.93 -12.74
CA LEU A 8 -10.70 -4.99 -12.70
C LEU A 8 -11.00 -3.77 -11.83
N LEU A 9 -12.21 -3.22 -11.93
CA LEU A 9 -12.63 -2.11 -11.06
C LEU A 9 -12.66 -2.55 -9.58
N GLY A 10 -13.17 -3.75 -9.30
CA GLY A 10 -13.18 -4.32 -7.96
C GLY A 10 -11.77 -4.53 -7.41
N LEU A 11 -10.88 -5.09 -8.21
CA LEU A 11 -9.47 -5.28 -7.85
C LEU A 11 -8.77 -3.94 -7.61
N GLY A 12 -8.97 -2.96 -8.49
CA GLY A 12 -8.42 -1.62 -8.34
C GLY A 12 -8.90 -0.93 -7.07
N ALA A 13 -10.18 -1.00 -6.77
CA ALA A 13 -10.75 -0.43 -5.55
C ALA A 13 -10.20 -1.11 -4.28
N LEU A 14 -10.03 -2.42 -4.30
CA LEU A 14 -9.45 -3.18 -3.20
C LEU A 14 -7.98 -2.81 -2.98
N CYS A 15 -7.19 -2.75 -4.05
CA CYS A 15 -5.78 -2.35 -3.97
C CYS A 15 -5.62 -0.89 -3.52
N ALA A 16 -6.48 0.02 -4.01
CA ALA A 16 -6.47 1.41 -3.56
C ALA A 16 -6.81 1.54 -2.07
N GLY A 17 -7.81 0.79 -1.60
CA GLY A 17 -8.17 0.73 -0.17
C GLY A 17 -7.05 0.16 0.69
N LEU A 18 -6.39 -0.90 0.23
CA LEU A 18 -5.25 -1.51 0.92
C LEU A 18 -4.05 -0.57 0.96
N SER A 19 -3.70 0.08 -0.15
CA SER A 19 -2.63 1.07 -0.22
C SER A 19 -2.92 2.26 0.72
N PHE A 20 -4.14 2.81 0.68
CA PHE A 20 -4.58 3.87 1.61
C PHE A 20 -4.38 3.47 3.07
N PHE A 21 -4.80 2.25 3.41
CA PHE A 21 -4.72 1.71 4.76
C PHE A 21 -3.27 1.53 5.21
N LEU A 22 -2.44 0.87 4.41
CA LEU A 22 -1.04 0.58 4.75
C LEU A 22 -0.18 1.84 4.79
N SER A 23 -0.35 2.75 3.83
CA SER A 23 0.34 4.05 3.81
C SER A 23 -0.03 4.91 5.02
N GLY A 24 -1.29 4.88 5.45
CA GLY A 24 -1.74 5.53 6.68
C GLY A 24 -1.12 4.91 7.92
N LEU A 25 -1.10 3.57 8.03
CA LEU A 25 -0.50 2.87 9.16
C LEU A 25 1.00 3.14 9.28
N GLU A 26 1.74 3.16 8.18
CA GLU A 26 3.17 3.51 8.16
C GLU A 26 3.43 4.81 8.94
N THR A 27 2.73 5.86 8.55
CA THR A 27 2.85 7.17 9.22
C THR A 27 2.27 7.16 10.62
N GLY A 28 1.15 6.48 10.81
CA GLY A 28 0.46 6.38 12.09
C GLY A 28 1.28 5.71 13.16
N LEU A 29 2.02 4.66 12.84
CA LEU A 29 2.88 3.93 13.78
C LEU A 29 4.08 4.78 14.24
N VAL A 30 4.65 5.59 13.36
CA VAL A 30 5.76 6.49 13.69
C VAL A 30 5.30 7.61 14.62
N GLU A 31 4.13 8.19 14.37
CA GLU A 31 3.56 9.30 15.16
C GLU A 31 2.82 8.82 16.43
N LEU A 32 2.74 7.50 16.64
CA LEU A 32 1.96 6.91 17.70
C LEU A 32 2.58 7.16 19.08
N SER A 33 1.79 7.71 20.01
CA SER A 33 2.21 7.89 21.41
C SER A 33 2.16 6.56 22.18
N ARG A 34 3.32 5.92 22.38
CA ARG A 34 3.46 4.69 23.18
C ARG A 34 2.88 4.83 24.58
N LEU A 35 3.02 6.01 25.18
CA LEU A 35 2.50 6.28 26.53
C LEU A 35 0.96 6.23 26.56
N ARG A 36 0.32 6.86 25.59
CA ARG A 36 -1.16 6.83 25.46
C ARG A 36 -1.65 5.41 25.18
N LEU A 37 -0.95 4.67 24.34
CA LEU A 37 -1.29 3.28 24.02
C LEU A 37 -1.20 2.38 25.25
N ARG A 38 -0.13 2.49 26.04
CA ARG A 38 0.02 1.76 27.31
C ARG A 38 -1.09 2.08 28.31
N ARG A 39 -1.55 3.33 28.36
CA ARG A 39 -2.66 3.72 29.21
C ARG A 39 -3.95 3.04 28.74
N MET A 40 -4.27 3.09 27.45
CA MET A 40 -5.46 2.42 26.89
C MET A 40 -5.43 0.91 27.09
N ALA A 41 -4.27 0.27 26.98
CA ALA A 41 -4.11 -1.15 27.26
C ALA A 41 -4.38 -1.48 28.74
N ARG A 42 -3.91 -0.65 29.67
CA ARG A 42 -4.20 -0.81 31.12
C ARG A 42 -5.68 -0.58 31.47
N GLU A 43 -6.37 0.24 30.71
CA GLU A 43 -7.82 0.48 30.83
C GLU A 43 -8.65 -0.67 30.23
N GLY A 44 -8.02 -1.77 29.78
CA GLY A 44 -8.68 -2.99 29.29
C GLY A 44 -8.98 -3.01 27.80
N ASN A 45 -8.40 -2.07 27.02
CA ASN A 45 -8.57 -2.08 25.56
C ASN A 45 -7.68 -3.15 24.91
N ALA A 46 -8.28 -4.30 24.57
CA ALA A 46 -7.58 -5.44 23.96
C ALA A 46 -6.92 -5.10 22.60
N ARG A 47 -7.45 -4.14 21.84
CA ARG A 47 -6.86 -3.69 20.57
C ARG A 47 -5.58 -2.89 20.81
N ALA A 48 -5.57 -2.05 21.83
CA ALA A 48 -4.39 -1.29 22.22
C ALA A 48 -3.28 -2.20 22.77
N ALA A 49 -3.65 -3.25 23.50
CA ALA A 49 -2.69 -4.25 24.00
C ALA A 49 -2.02 -5.01 22.85
N ARG A 50 -2.78 -5.49 21.87
CA ARG A 50 -2.25 -6.17 20.67
C ARG A 50 -1.35 -5.24 19.84
N LEU A 51 -1.78 -3.99 19.62
CA LEU A 51 -0.97 -3.03 18.89
C LEU A 51 0.35 -2.72 19.60
N LEU A 52 0.36 -2.76 20.95
CA LEU A 52 1.58 -2.60 21.73
C LEU A 52 2.56 -3.76 21.50
N GLU A 53 2.04 -4.99 21.40
CA GLU A 53 2.83 -6.19 21.10
C GLU A 53 3.51 -6.10 19.72
N HIS A 54 2.80 -5.63 18.69
CA HIS A 54 3.40 -5.37 17.37
C HIS A 54 4.49 -4.28 17.41
N LEU A 55 4.38 -3.31 18.31
CA LEU A 55 5.38 -2.27 18.48
C LEU A 55 6.64 -2.72 19.25
N ASP A 56 6.61 -3.89 19.87
CA ASP A 56 7.78 -4.50 20.50
C ASP A 56 8.69 -5.17 19.45
N GLN A 57 8.13 -5.52 18.27
CA GLN A 57 8.89 -5.97 17.10
C GLN A 57 8.59 -5.05 15.88
N PRO A 58 9.05 -3.80 15.90
CA PRO A 58 8.68 -2.80 14.90
C PRO A 58 9.18 -3.13 13.50
N GLU A 59 10.29 -3.87 13.40
CA GLU A 59 10.89 -4.22 12.11
C GLU A 59 9.95 -5.10 11.29
N ASP A 60 9.36 -6.14 11.86
CA ASP A 60 8.46 -7.06 11.16
C ASP A 60 7.20 -6.36 10.68
N THR A 61 6.65 -5.51 11.52
CA THR A 61 5.49 -4.68 11.20
C THR A 61 5.78 -3.72 10.04
N LEU A 62 6.94 -3.05 10.06
CA LEU A 62 7.33 -2.13 8.99
C LEU A 62 7.59 -2.86 7.66
N TRP A 63 8.22 -4.04 7.70
CA TRP A 63 8.41 -4.86 6.51
C TRP A 63 7.08 -5.27 5.88
N THR A 64 6.12 -5.70 6.68
CA THR A 64 4.78 -6.07 6.21
C THR A 64 4.07 -4.90 5.54
N ILE A 65 4.14 -3.71 6.15
CA ILE A 65 3.54 -2.49 5.59
C ILE A 65 4.20 -2.11 4.28
N LEU A 66 5.54 -2.10 4.23
CA LEU A 66 6.31 -1.72 3.05
C LEU A 66 6.02 -2.65 1.86
N VAL A 67 6.10 -3.95 2.09
CA VAL A 67 5.85 -4.96 1.05
C VAL A 67 4.40 -4.90 0.58
N GLY A 68 3.45 -4.86 1.50
CA GLY A 68 2.02 -4.80 1.17
C GLY A 68 1.65 -3.55 0.40
N ASN A 69 2.16 -2.38 0.81
CA ASN A 69 1.91 -1.11 0.13
C ASN A 69 2.51 -1.10 -1.29
N THR A 70 3.75 -1.58 -1.42
CA THR A 70 4.42 -1.67 -2.73
C THR A 70 3.66 -2.59 -3.66
N MET A 71 3.25 -3.78 -3.21
CA MET A 71 2.45 -4.71 -4.02
C MET A 71 1.11 -4.10 -4.45
N ALA A 72 0.40 -3.48 -3.51
CA ALA A 72 -0.88 -2.84 -3.81
C ALA A 72 -0.71 -1.74 -4.88
N ASN A 73 0.33 -0.93 -4.77
CA ASN A 73 0.63 0.14 -5.72
C ASN A 73 1.04 -0.38 -7.10
N VAL A 74 1.82 -1.46 -7.17
CA VAL A 74 2.19 -2.10 -8.45
C VAL A 74 0.94 -2.67 -9.14
N ILE A 75 0.12 -3.41 -8.43
CA ILE A 75 -1.12 -3.98 -8.98
C ILE A 75 -2.05 -2.86 -9.44
N LEU A 76 -2.21 -1.82 -8.63
CA LEU A 76 -3.03 -0.65 -8.98
C LEU A 76 -2.52 0.04 -10.25
N GLY A 77 -1.21 0.23 -10.39
CA GLY A 77 -0.58 0.79 -11.59
C GLY A 77 -0.87 -0.06 -12.84
N LEU A 78 -0.78 -1.38 -12.72
CA LEU A 78 -1.11 -2.30 -13.82
C LEU A 78 -2.61 -2.26 -14.19
N VAL A 79 -3.51 -2.16 -13.21
CA VAL A 79 -4.94 -2.01 -13.44
C VAL A 79 -5.25 -0.70 -14.16
N VAL A 80 -4.62 0.40 -13.75
CA VAL A 80 -4.76 1.72 -14.40
C VAL A 80 -4.22 1.68 -15.83
N LEU A 81 -3.04 1.10 -16.03
CA LEU A 81 -2.42 0.96 -17.35
C LEU A 81 -3.31 0.18 -18.31
N TYR A 82 -3.79 -0.98 -17.89
CA TYR A 82 -4.67 -1.83 -18.68
C TYR A 82 -6.02 -1.18 -18.95
N GLY A 83 -6.64 -0.61 -17.93
CA GLY A 83 -7.94 0.08 -18.05
C GLY A 83 -7.87 1.27 -19.03
N LEU A 84 -6.77 2.04 -18.96
CA LEU A 84 -6.55 3.16 -19.88
C LEU A 84 -6.32 2.70 -21.31
N ALA A 85 -5.56 1.61 -21.52
CA ALA A 85 -5.36 1.02 -22.83
C ALA A 85 -6.69 0.57 -23.46
N CYS A 86 -7.52 -0.16 -22.70
CA CYS A 86 -8.85 -0.58 -23.14
C CYS A 86 -9.76 0.63 -23.43
N TRP A 87 -9.71 1.68 -22.60
CA TRP A 87 -10.54 2.86 -22.79
C TRP A 87 -10.18 3.63 -24.07
N ILE A 88 -8.91 3.76 -24.39
CA ILE A 88 -8.41 4.42 -25.60
C ILE A 88 -8.82 3.63 -26.84
N ASP A 89 -8.71 2.30 -26.81
CA ASP A 89 -9.12 1.42 -27.91
C ASP A 89 -10.62 1.50 -28.19
N VAL A 90 -11.45 1.38 -27.13
CA VAL A 90 -12.92 1.46 -27.22
C VAL A 90 -13.38 2.82 -27.75
N LYS A 91 -12.69 3.90 -27.45
CA LYS A 91 -13.04 5.26 -27.94
C LYS A 91 -12.59 5.53 -29.36
N GLY A 92 -11.86 4.61 -29.99
CA GLY A 92 -11.41 4.77 -31.37
C GLY A 92 -10.33 5.86 -31.55
N TYR A 93 -9.64 6.26 -30.49
CA TYR A 93 -8.57 7.27 -30.60
C TYR A 93 -7.44 6.81 -31.52
N ASN A 94 -7.23 5.51 -31.66
CA ASN A 94 -6.23 4.93 -32.57
C ASN A 94 -6.55 5.21 -34.04
N GLU A 95 -7.82 5.37 -34.41
CA GLU A 95 -8.24 5.69 -35.78
C GLU A 95 -8.31 7.21 -36.01
N LEU A 96 -8.58 7.99 -34.96
CA LEU A 96 -8.81 9.42 -35.06
C LEU A 96 -7.53 10.27 -35.02
N LEU A 97 -6.52 9.80 -34.28
CA LEU A 97 -5.27 10.51 -34.03
C LEU A 97 -4.09 9.81 -34.73
N ARG A 98 -3.05 10.59 -35.04
CA ARG A 98 -1.78 10.01 -35.48
C ARG A 98 -1.18 9.16 -34.34
N PRO A 99 -0.43 8.09 -34.63
CA PRO A 99 0.12 7.20 -33.61
C PRO A 99 0.92 7.94 -32.51
N THR A 100 1.65 9.00 -32.88
CA THR A 100 2.41 9.82 -31.92
C THR A 100 1.51 10.63 -30.99
N GLN A 101 0.37 11.12 -31.49
CA GLN A 101 -0.59 11.87 -30.67
C GLN A 101 -1.35 10.96 -29.73
N THR A 102 -1.74 9.77 -30.19
CA THR A 102 -2.38 8.75 -29.32
C THR A 102 -1.45 8.34 -28.20
N ALA A 103 -0.16 8.09 -28.50
CA ALA A 103 0.83 7.77 -27.49
C ALA A 103 1.02 8.91 -26.47
N ALA A 104 1.05 10.17 -26.92
CA ALA A 104 1.18 11.31 -26.02
C ALA A 104 -0.03 11.45 -25.09
N VAL A 105 -1.24 11.31 -25.62
CA VAL A 105 -2.48 11.34 -24.81
C VAL A 105 -2.50 10.20 -23.79
N PHE A 106 -2.10 8.99 -24.21
CA PHE A 106 -2.01 7.83 -23.32
C PHE A 106 -1.06 8.10 -22.14
N TRP A 107 0.17 8.52 -22.41
CA TRP A 107 1.16 8.74 -21.35
C TRP A 107 0.81 9.91 -20.44
N LEU A 108 0.20 10.99 -20.97
CA LEU A 108 -0.29 12.11 -20.16
C LEU A 108 -1.44 11.69 -19.24
N ALA A 109 -2.40 10.93 -19.77
CA ALA A 109 -3.52 10.42 -18.98
C ALA A 109 -3.06 9.41 -17.93
N PHE A 110 -2.10 8.54 -18.27
CA PHE A 110 -1.49 7.61 -17.34
C PHE A 110 -0.77 8.33 -16.20
N LEU A 111 0.07 9.33 -16.52
CA LEU A 111 0.76 10.14 -15.53
C LEU A 111 -0.22 10.88 -14.61
N ALA A 112 -1.27 11.50 -15.18
CA ALA A 112 -2.30 12.18 -14.41
C ALA A 112 -3.04 11.22 -13.48
N GLY A 113 -3.37 10.03 -13.96
CA GLY A 113 -3.96 8.94 -13.16
C GLY A 113 -3.05 8.51 -12.02
N CYS A 114 -1.77 8.26 -12.28
CA CYS A 114 -0.79 7.92 -11.25
C CYS A 114 -0.64 9.01 -10.19
N LEU A 115 -0.58 10.29 -10.59
CA LEU A 115 -0.52 11.41 -9.65
C LEU A 115 -1.78 11.52 -8.79
N LEU A 116 -2.95 11.31 -9.37
CA LEU A 116 -4.22 11.30 -8.64
C LEU A 116 -4.23 10.17 -7.60
N PHE A 117 -3.89 8.94 -8.01
CA PHE A 117 -3.82 7.80 -7.09
C PHE A 117 -2.78 7.99 -6.01
N TYR A 118 -1.60 8.47 -6.34
CA TYR A 118 -0.57 8.81 -5.36
C TYR A 118 -1.09 9.82 -4.33
N THR A 119 -1.76 10.88 -4.78
CA THR A 119 -2.32 11.89 -3.88
C THR A 119 -3.39 11.32 -2.96
N VAL A 120 -4.31 10.52 -3.50
CA VAL A 120 -5.44 9.96 -2.75
C VAL A 120 -5.04 8.78 -1.87
N CYS A 121 -4.22 7.86 -2.40
CA CYS A 121 -3.89 6.61 -1.70
C CYS A 121 -2.64 6.70 -0.83
N GLU A 122 -1.80 7.70 -1.00
CA GLU A 122 -0.55 7.84 -0.26
C GLU A 122 -0.45 9.15 0.54
N LEU A 123 -0.61 10.31 -0.09
CA LEU A 123 -0.49 11.58 0.63
C LEU A 123 -1.64 11.83 1.60
N LEU A 124 -2.86 11.63 1.17
CA LEU A 124 -4.05 11.89 1.98
C LEU A 124 -4.10 11.01 3.24
N PRO A 125 -3.91 9.67 3.18
CA PRO A 125 -3.88 8.86 4.40
C PRO A 125 -2.75 9.28 5.34
N LYS A 126 -1.56 9.59 4.85
CA LYS A 126 -0.44 10.07 5.67
C LYS A 126 -0.81 11.33 6.45
N MET A 127 -1.51 12.27 5.82
CA MET A 127 -1.99 13.48 6.51
C MET A 127 -3.05 13.18 7.60
N VAL A 128 -4.00 12.30 7.29
CA VAL A 128 -5.08 11.93 8.22
C VAL A 128 -4.53 11.15 9.41
N PHE A 129 -3.68 10.15 9.16
CA PHE A 129 -3.10 9.33 10.22
C PHE A 129 -2.13 10.12 11.10
N ARG A 130 -1.36 11.06 10.55
CA ARG A 130 -0.54 11.97 11.36
C ARG A 130 -1.38 12.73 12.39
N LYS A 131 -2.57 13.19 12.02
CA LYS A 131 -3.45 13.95 12.91
C LYS A 131 -4.12 13.09 13.99
N TYR A 132 -4.50 11.86 13.65
CA TYR A 132 -5.29 10.98 14.51
C TYR A 132 -4.62 9.62 14.77
N ALA A 133 -3.29 9.57 14.78
CA ALA A 133 -2.48 8.34 14.82
C ALA A 133 -2.99 7.29 15.82
N THR A 134 -3.04 7.62 17.09
CA THR A 134 -3.41 6.67 18.15
C THR A 134 -4.81 6.08 17.95
N ARG A 135 -5.78 6.92 17.57
CA ARG A 135 -7.17 6.48 17.43
C ARG A 135 -7.34 5.56 16.22
N LEU A 136 -6.78 5.95 15.08
CA LEU A 136 -6.88 5.19 13.83
C LEU A 136 -6.12 3.87 13.91
N CYS A 137 -4.88 3.88 14.41
CA CYS A 137 -4.09 2.66 14.54
C CYS A 137 -4.74 1.63 15.46
N VAL A 138 -5.33 2.06 16.60
CA VAL A 138 -6.03 1.14 17.51
C VAL A 138 -7.29 0.56 16.87
N VAL A 139 -8.08 1.38 16.17
CA VAL A 139 -9.30 0.89 15.49
C VAL A 139 -8.96 -0.09 14.38
N LEU A 140 -7.92 0.21 13.62
CA LEU A 140 -7.54 -0.53 12.43
C LEU A 140 -6.57 -1.70 12.71
N SER A 141 -6.08 -1.85 13.94
CA SER A 141 -5.17 -2.96 14.31
C SER A 141 -5.73 -4.35 14.03
N GLY A 142 -7.05 -4.51 14.11
CA GLY A 142 -7.71 -5.78 13.77
C GLY A 142 -7.58 -6.15 12.29
N ILE A 143 -7.68 -5.18 11.39
CA ILE A 143 -7.50 -5.40 9.94
C ILE A 143 -6.03 -5.68 9.65
N PHE A 144 -5.13 -4.99 10.34
CA PHE A 144 -3.69 -5.17 10.15
C PHE A 144 -3.23 -6.61 10.43
N ASN A 145 -3.74 -7.26 11.47
CA ASN A 145 -3.41 -8.66 11.78
C ASN A 145 -3.75 -9.61 10.62
N TRP A 146 -4.88 -9.39 9.92
CA TRP A 146 -5.24 -10.18 8.75
C TRP A 146 -4.30 -9.94 7.57
N VAL A 147 -3.90 -8.69 7.36
CA VAL A 147 -2.95 -8.31 6.31
C VAL A 147 -1.57 -8.91 6.61
N GLU A 148 -1.12 -8.83 7.86
CA GLU A 148 0.14 -9.43 8.31
C GLU A 148 0.16 -10.94 8.11
N LEU A 149 -0.90 -11.65 8.53
CA LEU A 149 -1.01 -13.09 8.33
C LEU A 149 -0.96 -13.48 6.84
N LEU A 150 -1.61 -12.70 5.97
CA LEU A 150 -1.63 -12.96 4.53
C LEU A 150 -0.27 -12.69 3.89
N LEU A 151 0.45 -11.67 4.34
CA LEU A 151 1.73 -11.24 3.77
C LEU A 151 2.94 -11.92 4.42
N SER A 152 2.78 -12.55 5.59
CA SER A 152 3.85 -13.22 6.34
C SER A 152 4.75 -14.09 5.47
N PRO A 153 4.25 -15.05 4.64
CA PRO A 153 5.11 -15.92 3.86
C PRO A 153 5.95 -15.15 2.83
N LEU A 154 5.40 -14.08 2.29
CA LEU A 154 6.11 -13.23 1.33
C LEU A 154 7.18 -12.37 2.00
N VAL A 155 6.86 -11.81 3.17
CA VAL A 155 7.78 -10.99 3.97
C VAL A 155 8.97 -11.85 4.42
N GLU A 156 8.74 -13.07 4.89
CA GLU A 156 9.80 -14.00 5.28
C GLU A 156 10.71 -14.36 4.10
N LEU A 157 10.13 -14.61 2.93
CA LEU A 157 10.90 -14.87 1.71
C LEU A 157 11.81 -13.68 1.37
N LEU A 158 11.27 -12.46 1.38
CA LEU A 158 12.04 -11.25 1.07
C LEU A 158 13.14 -10.97 2.10
N LYS A 159 12.86 -11.17 3.39
CA LYS A 159 13.87 -11.05 4.45
C LYS A 159 15.02 -12.05 4.26
N SER A 160 14.70 -13.30 3.96
CA SER A 160 15.70 -14.33 3.72
C SER A 160 16.60 -13.99 2.52
N CYS A 161 16.02 -13.47 1.43
CA CYS A 161 16.77 -13.01 0.27
C CYS A 161 17.69 -11.82 0.59
N LEU A 162 17.21 -10.87 1.40
CA LEU A 162 17.99 -9.67 1.76
C LEU A 162 19.12 -9.99 2.74
N LEU A 163 18.88 -10.84 3.72
CA LEU A 163 19.93 -11.30 4.65
C LEU A 163 21.06 -12.02 3.88
N TYR A 164 20.69 -12.93 2.96
CA TYR A 164 21.66 -13.63 2.15
C TYR A 164 22.51 -12.69 1.27
N THR A 165 21.90 -11.63 0.70
CA THR A 165 22.63 -10.62 -0.08
C THR A 165 23.52 -9.73 0.78
N SER A 166 23.13 -9.41 2.02
CA SER A 166 23.93 -8.65 2.95
C SER A 166 25.17 -9.43 3.42
N ASP A 167 24.99 -10.70 3.78
CA ASP A 167 26.10 -11.57 4.18
C ASP A 167 27.11 -11.76 3.05
N ALA A 168 26.62 -11.95 1.81
CA ALA A 168 27.49 -12.05 0.64
C ALA A 168 28.24 -10.75 0.31
N ALA A 169 27.66 -9.59 0.60
CA ALA A 169 28.32 -8.30 0.42
C ALA A 169 29.40 -8.04 1.48
N ASP A 170 29.18 -8.47 2.71
CA ASP A 170 30.16 -8.35 3.81
C ASP A 170 31.37 -9.27 3.61
N GLU A 171 31.16 -10.47 3.06
CA GLU A 171 32.26 -11.38 2.69
C GLU A 171 33.15 -10.83 1.56
N LEU A 172 32.59 -10.03 0.63
CA LEU A 172 33.35 -9.41 -0.45
C LEU A 172 34.15 -8.17 -0.02
N THR A 173 33.82 -7.59 1.14
CA THR A 173 34.48 -6.38 1.67
C THR A 173 35.52 -6.68 2.76
N SER A 174 35.58 -7.91 3.23
CA SER A 174 36.58 -8.40 4.22
C SER A 174 37.79 -9.02 3.50
#